data_5fabcfbbb882b11c2c05ee58b6af2ad2
#
_entry.id   5fabcfbbb882b11c2c05ee58b6af2ad2
#
_cell.length_a   1.000
_cell.length_b   1.000
_cell.length_c   1.000
_cell.angle_alpha   90.00
_cell.angle_beta   90.00
_cell.angle_gamma   90.00
#
_symmetry.space_group_name_H-M   'P 1'
#
loop_
_entity.id
_entity.type
_entity.pdbx_description
1 polymer ?
#
loop_
_entity_poly.entity_id
_entity_poly.type
_entity_poly.pdbx_seq_one_letter_code
_entity_poly.pdbx_strand_id
1 'polypeptide(L)'
;GVIKSEETIAIEFERRLRTLAKKAPKKHEAFLVQMNPRVSQVFTGNAKRVLHALEAETGRRFHFTGTEGLPLDHFDIVMEGSRDEVQERAVPFREGDEVLVHIVEPHMYDVDDAVAKIDGYIISVSGGGRFVGAKRLVRIEHAGRTSATATLLDNGEPDEPDEPEPSAEEATDGDGVDSTARRRGRRGGRRRSRATADAGATPSDT
;
A
#
# COMPACT_ATOMS: atom_id res chain seq x y z
N GLY A 1 -3.84 -21.57 -14.16
CA GLY A 1 -4.96 -20.68 -13.86
C GLY A 1 -4.70 -19.28 -14.39
N VAL A 2 -5.70 -18.61 -14.93
CA VAL A 2 -5.58 -17.22 -15.37
C VAL A 2 -5.64 -16.34 -14.13
N ILE A 3 -4.59 -15.56 -13.88
CA ILE A 3 -4.58 -14.54 -12.83
C ILE A 3 -5.33 -13.34 -13.39
N LYS A 4 -6.45 -12.97 -12.78
CA LYS A 4 -7.20 -11.75 -13.13
C LYS A 4 -6.49 -10.53 -12.59
N SER A 5 -6.46 -9.44 -13.36
CA SER A 5 -5.98 -8.15 -12.85
C SER A 5 -6.99 -7.53 -11.88
N GLU A 6 -6.53 -6.61 -11.03
CA GLU A 6 -7.38 -5.87 -10.09
C GLU A 6 -8.51 -5.12 -10.79
N GLU A 7 -8.25 -4.57 -11.97
CA GLU A 7 -9.27 -3.89 -12.78
C GLU A 7 -10.36 -4.85 -13.27
N THR A 8 -9.96 -6.06 -13.69
CA THR A 8 -10.93 -7.08 -14.12
C THR A 8 -11.82 -7.50 -12.96
N ILE A 9 -11.23 -7.69 -11.78
CA ILE A 9 -11.96 -8.02 -10.55
C ILE A 9 -12.89 -6.87 -10.15
N ALA A 10 -12.43 -5.62 -10.22
CA ALA A 10 -13.24 -4.45 -9.91
C ALA A 10 -14.47 -4.35 -10.84
N ILE A 11 -14.34 -4.65 -12.13
CA ILE A 11 -15.47 -4.71 -13.06
C ILE A 11 -16.47 -5.80 -12.67
N GLU A 12 -15.99 -6.97 -12.25
CA GLU A 12 -16.87 -8.05 -11.77
C GLU A 12 -17.59 -7.65 -10.48
N PHE A 13 -16.89 -6.98 -9.55
CA PHE A 13 -17.47 -6.46 -8.31
C PHE A 13 -18.52 -5.38 -8.59
N GLU A 14 -18.23 -4.45 -9.48
CA GLU A 14 -19.19 -3.44 -9.91
C GLU A 14 -20.51 -4.06 -10.38
N ARG A 15 -20.44 -5.09 -11.21
CA ARG A 15 -21.64 -5.81 -11.71
C ARG A 15 -22.42 -6.48 -10.58
N ARG A 16 -21.73 -7.11 -9.63
CA ARG A 16 -22.34 -7.74 -8.46
C ARG A 16 -22.98 -6.69 -7.55
N LEU A 17 -22.25 -5.62 -7.22
CA LEU A 17 -22.75 -4.52 -6.38
C LEU A 17 -23.95 -3.83 -7.00
N ARG A 18 -23.95 -3.59 -8.31
CA ARG A 18 -25.10 -3.07 -9.06
C ARG A 18 -26.33 -3.96 -8.91
N THR A 19 -26.16 -5.25 -9.01
CA THR A 19 -27.25 -6.22 -8.85
C THR A 19 -27.79 -6.25 -7.41
N LEU A 20 -26.90 -6.21 -6.41
CA LEU A 20 -27.26 -6.18 -5.01
C LEU A 20 -28.00 -4.88 -4.66
N ALA A 21 -27.50 -3.74 -5.08
CA ALA A 21 -28.10 -2.44 -4.82
C ALA A 21 -29.52 -2.30 -5.43
N LYS A 22 -29.75 -2.88 -6.61
CA LYS A 22 -31.09 -2.90 -7.24
C LYS A 22 -32.09 -3.78 -6.49
N LYS A 23 -31.63 -4.82 -5.82
CA LYS A 23 -32.47 -5.75 -5.02
C LYS A 23 -32.67 -5.26 -3.59
N ALA A 24 -31.80 -4.39 -3.09
CA ALA A 24 -31.87 -3.91 -1.72
C ALA A 24 -33.12 -3.05 -1.45
N PRO A 25 -33.67 -3.08 -0.25
CA PRO A 25 -34.79 -2.24 0.16
C PRO A 25 -34.50 -0.75 -0.06
N LYS A 26 -35.53 0.04 -0.37
CA LYS A 26 -35.36 1.48 -0.63
C LYS A 26 -34.77 2.26 0.55
N LYS A 27 -34.96 1.77 1.79
CA LYS A 27 -34.40 2.37 3.00
C LYS A 27 -32.89 2.23 3.11
N HIS A 28 -32.26 1.30 2.38
CA HIS A 28 -30.81 1.13 2.35
C HIS A 28 -30.21 2.06 1.29
N GLU A 29 -29.89 3.27 1.67
CA GLU A 29 -29.40 4.31 0.79
C GLU A 29 -27.89 4.24 0.53
N ALA A 30 -27.16 3.57 1.44
CA ALA A 30 -25.71 3.42 1.36
C ALA A 30 -25.24 2.02 1.77
N PHE A 31 -24.06 1.65 1.28
CA PHE A 31 -23.39 0.38 1.52
C PHE A 31 -21.94 0.60 1.91
N LEU A 32 -21.48 -0.08 2.97
CA LEU A 32 -20.08 -0.23 3.32
C LEU A 32 -19.61 -1.59 2.82
N VAL A 33 -18.68 -1.56 1.88
CA VAL A 33 -18.15 -2.75 1.22
C VAL A 33 -16.69 -2.92 1.59
N GLN A 34 -16.34 -4.09 2.08
CA GLN A 34 -15.00 -4.48 2.46
C GLN A 34 -14.42 -5.39 1.39
N MET A 35 -13.17 -5.14 0.99
CA MET A 35 -12.47 -5.92 -0.03
C MET A 35 -10.96 -5.79 0.13
N ASN A 36 -10.21 -6.52 -0.69
CA ASN A 36 -8.75 -6.38 -0.72
C ASN A 36 -8.33 -4.92 -1.05
N PRO A 37 -7.34 -4.34 -0.36
CA PRO A 37 -6.91 -2.96 -0.56
C PRO A 37 -6.55 -2.62 -2.01
N ARG A 38 -5.93 -3.55 -2.74
CA ARG A 38 -5.54 -3.35 -4.15
C ARG A 38 -6.76 -3.17 -5.05
N VAL A 39 -7.85 -3.89 -4.79
CA VAL A 39 -9.11 -3.75 -5.53
C VAL A 39 -9.86 -2.50 -5.07
N SER A 40 -9.87 -2.20 -3.79
CA SER A 40 -10.47 -0.99 -3.23
C SER A 40 -9.88 0.28 -3.88
N GLN A 41 -8.57 0.32 -4.11
CA GLN A 41 -7.88 1.44 -4.76
C GLN A 41 -8.39 1.70 -6.20
N VAL A 42 -8.86 0.70 -6.91
CA VAL A 42 -9.45 0.89 -8.25
C VAL A 42 -10.74 1.72 -8.16
N PHE A 43 -11.53 1.53 -7.11
CA PHE A 43 -12.76 2.31 -6.89
C PHE A 43 -12.51 3.70 -6.31
N THR A 44 -11.53 3.84 -5.42
CA THR A 44 -11.30 5.07 -4.64
C THR A 44 -10.19 5.95 -5.19
N GLY A 45 -9.30 5.41 -6.02
CA GLY A 45 -8.17 6.09 -6.63
C GLY A 45 -8.54 7.05 -7.75
N ASN A 46 -7.58 7.33 -8.63
CA ASN A 46 -7.72 8.31 -9.72
C ASN A 46 -8.86 7.98 -10.72
N ALA A 47 -9.29 6.73 -10.77
CA ALA A 47 -10.40 6.28 -11.62
C ALA A 47 -11.75 6.27 -10.90
N LYS A 48 -12.07 7.30 -10.12
CA LYS A 48 -13.38 7.47 -9.42
C LYS A 48 -14.60 7.33 -10.35
N ARG A 49 -14.39 7.22 -11.67
CA ARG A 49 -15.43 7.04 -12.69
C ARG A 49 -16.29 5.81 -12.44
N VAL A 50 -15.67 4.69 -12.02
CA VAL A 50 -16.38 3.44 -11.76
C VAL A 50 -17.35 3.61 -10.60
N LEU A 51 -16.88 4.23 -9.51
CA LEU A 51 -17.70 4.53 -8.34
C LEU A 51 -18.85 5.48 -8.70
N HIS A 52 -18.54 6.59 -9.40
CA HIS A 52 -19.57 7.57 -9.79
C HIS A 52 -20.61 6.97 -10.75
N ALA A 53 -20.19 6.12 -11.69
CA ALA A 53 -21.12 5.43 -12.60
C ALA A 53 -22.04 4.46 -11.83
N LEU A 54 -21.50 3.70 -10.91
CA LEU A 54 -22.26 2.78 -10.06
C LEU A 54 -23.28 3.52 -9.19
N GLU A 55 -22.88 4.62 -8.56
CA GLU A 55 -23.76 5.47 -7.74
C GLU A 55 -24.84 6.16 -8.56
N ALA A 56 -24.48 6.71 -9.73
CA ALA A 56 -25.45 7.37 -10.62
C ALA A 56 -26.51 6.39 -11.13
N GLU A 57 -26.12 5.16 -11.48
CA GLU A 57 -27.05 4.16 -11.99
C GLU A 57 -27.95 3.56 -10.90
N THR A 58 -27.42 3.36 -9.70
CA THR A 58 -28.16 2.71 -8.61
C THR A 58 -28.92 3.69 -7.72
N GLY A 59 -28.55 4.97 -7.74
CA GLY A 59 -29.05 5.99 -6.81
C GLY A 59 -28.60 5.76 -5.35
N ARG A 60 -27.62 4.87 -5.13
CA ARG A 60 -27.09 4.48 -3.82
C ARG A 60 -25.69 5.01 -3.63
N ARG A 61 -25.24 5.15 -2.37
CA ARG A 61 -23.88 5.50 -2.02
C ARG A 61 -23.08 4.26 -1.69
N PHE A 62 -21.78 4.25 -2.07
CA PHE A 62 -20.88 3.16 -1.76
C PHE A 62 -19.64 3.70 -1.07
N HIS A 63 -19.26 3.04 0.03
CA HIS A 63 -18.03 3.24 0.75
C HIS A 63 -17.22 1.96 0.63
N PHE A 64 -15.94 2.08 0.31
CA PHE A 64 -15.04 0.95 0.16
C PHE A 64 -13.95 1.01 1.22
N THR A 65 -13.77 -0.09 1.94
CA THR A 65 -12.69 -0.26 2.91
C THR A 65 -11.78 -1.38 2.43
N GLY A 66 -10.49 -1.09 2.35
CA GLY A 66 -9.47 -2.10 2.10
C GLY A 66 -9.20 -2.88 3.37
N THR A 67 -9.16 -4.21 3.29
CA THR A 67 -8.77 -5.07 4.41
C THR A 67 -7.72 -6.04 3.95
N GLU A 68 -6.57 -6.01 4.58
CA GLU A 68 -5.49 -6.95 4.31
C GLU A 68 -5.91 -8.38 4.65
N GLY A 69 -5.37 -9.34 3.91
CA GLY A 69 -5.70 -10.75 4.07
C GLY A 69 -6.98 -11.21 3.36
N LEU A 70 -7.83 -10.31 2.86
CA LEU A 70 -8.94 -10.70 2.01
C LEU A 70 -8.46 -11.13 0.62
N PRO A 71 -9.00 -12.24 0.05
CA PRO A 71 -8.72 -12.63 -1.32
C PRO A 71 -9.10 -11.52 -2.31
N LEU A 72 -8.37 -11.42 -3.42
CA LEU A 72 -8.62 -10.39 -4.45
C LEU A 72 -10.03 -10.50 -5.06
N ASP A 73 -10.55 -11.70 -5.19
CA ASP A 73 -11.84 -12.03 -5.83
C ASP A 73 -13.03 -12.08 -4.85
N HIS A 74 -12.82 -11.59 -3.61
CA HIS A 74 -13.84 -11.58 -2.56
C HIS A 74 -14.14 -10.16 -2.08
N PHE A 75 -15.41 -9.91 -1.79
CA PHE A 75 -15.86 -8.73 -1.06
C PHE A 75 -17.06 -9.06 -0.17
N ASP A 76 -17.18 -8.33 0.93
CA ASP A 76 -18.29 -8.42 1.88
C ASP A 76 -19.02 -7.09 2.00
N ILE A 77 -20.34 -7.14 2.17
CA ILE A 77 -21.11 -5.97 2.59
C ILE A 77 -21.16 -5.98 4.11
N VAL A 78 -20.38 -5.08 4.71
CA VAL A 78 -20.25 -4.98 6.17
C VAL A 78 -21.43 -4.27 6.79
N MET A 79 -21.96 -3.27 6.09
CA MET A 79 -23.09 -2.48 6.55
C MET A 79 -23.90 -1.96 5.39
N GLU A 80 -25.21 -1.93 5.58
CA GLU A 80 -26.17 -1.26 4.71
C GLU A 80 -27.20 -0.50 5.55
N GLY A 81 -27.53 0.71 5.13
CA GLY A 81 -28.43 1.57 5.91
C GLY A 81 -28.64 2.94 5.29
N SER A 82 -28.94 3.92 6.13
CA SER A 82 -28.99 5.33 5.73
C SER A 82 -27.60 5.85 5.33
N ARG A 83 -27.55 6.97 4.64
CA ARG A 83 -26.27 7.58 4.22
C ARG A 83 -25.42 7.97 5.40
N ASP A 84 -26.02 8.57 6.41
CA ASP A 84 -25.32 9.10 7.57
C ASP A 84 -24.71 7.97 8.43
N GLU A 85 -25.51 6.92 8.71
CA GLU A 85 -25.04 5.76 9.47
C GLU A 85 -23.84 5.06 8.79
N VAL A 86 -23.96 4.85 7.49
CA VAL A 86 -22.90 4.17 6.75
C VAL A 86 -21.66 5.07 6.61
N GLN A 87 -21.84 6.38 6.42
CA GLN A 87 -20.74 7.33 6.33
C GLN A 87 -19.98 7.44 7.65
N GLU A 88 -20.68 7.54 8.78
CA GLU A 88 -20.06 7.61 10.10
C GLU A 88 -19.19 6.37 10.39
N ARG A 89 -19.63 5.20 9.93
CA ARG A 89 -18.88 3.95 10.10
C ARG A 89 -17.74 3.80 9.08
N ALA A 90 -17.90 4.35 7.89
CA ALA A 90 -16.98 4.16 6.76
C ALA A 90 -15.77 5.08 6.79
N VAL A 91 -15.90 6.28 7.37
CA VAL A 91 -14.79 7.23 7.47
C VAL A 91 -13.97 6.90 8.72
N PRO A 92 -12.72 6.44 8.55
CA PRO A 92 -11.93 5.95 9.68
C PRO A 92 -11.42 7.07 10.61
N PHE A 93 -11.49 8.32 10.16
CA PHE A 93 -10.95 9.47 10.88
C PHE A 93 -11.97 10.61 10.96
N ARG A 94 -11.84 11.41 12.01
CA ARG A 94 -12.61 12.66 12.21
C ARG A 94 -11.68 13.86 12.07
N GLU A 95 -12.25 15.01 11.75
CA GLU A 95 -11.51 16.27 11.77
C GLU A 95 -10.99 16.55 13.18
N GLY A 96 -9.69 16.88 13.26
CA GLY A 96 -8.98 17.08 14.51
C GLY A 96 -8.30 15.83 15.08
N ASP A 97 -8.54 14.64 14.54
CA ASP A 97 -7.85 13.42 15.00
C ASP A 97 -6.35 13.51 14.74
N GLU A 98 -5.56 13.04 15.70
CA GLU A 98 -4.12 12.89 15.58
C GLU A 98 -3.78 11.43 15.32
N VAL A 99 -3.15 11.18 14.18
CA VAL A 99 -2.91 9.81 13.69
C VAL A 99 -1.46 9.65 13.29
N LEU A 100 -0.84 8.54 13.71
CA LEU A 100 0.47 8.14 13.23
C LEU A 100 0.30 7.46 11.87
N VAL A 101 0.86 8.06 10.82
CA VAL A 101 0.75 7.55 9.46
C VAL A 101 2.13 7.22 8.90
N HIS A 102 2.20 6.21 8.03
CA HIS A 102 3.38 5.94 7.24
C HIS A 102 3.28 6.68 5.91
N ILE A 103 4.22 7.57 5.64
CA ILE A 103 4.27 8.36 4.42
C ILE A 103 4.87 7.48 3.31
N VAL A 104 4.08 7.19 2.27
CA VAL A 104 4.42 6.18 1.26
C VAL A 104 5.07 6.79 0.03
N GLU A 105 4.56 7.94 -0.43
CA GLU A 105 4.99 8.55 -1.69
C GLU A 105 4.85 10.07 -1.65
N PRO A 106 5.64 10.81 -2.45
CA PRO A 106 5.45 12.26 -2.59
C PRO A 106 4.11 12.53 -3.28
N HIS A 107 3.54 13.71 -3.00
CA HIS A 107 2.31 14.13 -3.67
C HIS A 107 2.58 14.45 -5.15
N MET A 108 1.64 14.07 -6.04
CA MET A 108 1.83 14.16 -7.48
C MET A 108 2.02 15.59 -8.02
N TYR A 109 1.40 16.56 -7.36
CA TYR A 109 1.34 17.97 -7.82
C TYR A 109 2.15 18.92 -6.96
N ASP A 110 2.53 18.54 -5.75
CA ASP A 110 3.28 19.36 -4.82
C ASP A 110 4.38 18.52 -4.16
N VAL A 111 5.63 18.92 -4.38
CA VAL A 111 6.80 18.18 -3.88
C VAL A 111 7.00 18.35 -2.36
N ASP A 112 6.42 19.40 -1.79
CA ASP A 112 6.45 19.65 -0.34
C ASP A 112 5.43 18.79 0.40
N ASP A 113 4.42 18.29 -0.31
CA ASP A 113 3.37 17.43 0.24
C ASP A 113 3.67 15.95 -0.02
N ALA A 114 3.00 15.10 0.73
CA ALA A 114 3.14 13.65 0.62
C ALA A 114 1.80 12.93 0.75
N VAL A 115 1.84 11.63 0.46
CA VAL A 115 0.68 10.75 0.57
C VAL A 115 0.98 9.62 1.54
N ALA A 116 0.08 9.44 2.49
CA ALA A 116 0.00 8.25 3.32
C ALA A 116 -1.22 7.41 2.95
N LYS A 117 -1.15 6.10 3.21
CA LYS A 117 -2.24 5.16 2.91
C LYS A 117 -2.51 4.30 4.14
N ILE A 118 -3.77 4.21 4.54
CA ILE A 118 -4.24 3.33 5.62
C ILE A 118 -5.43 2.54 5.09
N ASP A 119 -5.31 1.22 4.99
CA ASP A 119 -6.38 0.32 4.52
C ASP A 119 -7.06 0.77 3.21
N GLY A 120 -6.26 1.31 2.29
CA GLY A 120 -6.77 1.84 1.02
C GLY A 120 -7.35 3.27 1.09
N TYR A 121 -7.41 3.87 2.29
CA TYR A 121 -7.79 5.26 2.47
C TYR A 121 -6.57 6.18 2.29
N ILE A 122 -6.73 7.22 1.48
CA ILE A 122 -5.65 8.12 1.09
C ILE A 122 -5.64 9.35 2.00
N ILE A 123 -4.47 9.69 2.55
CA ILE A 123 -4.27 10.90 3.36
C ILE A 123 -3.21 11.76 2.68
N SER A 124 -3.60 12.94 2.22
CA SER A 124 -2.67 13.97 1.74
C SER A 124 -2.10 14.71 2.93
N VAL A 125 -0.79 14.68 3.10
CA VAL A 125 -0.08 15.26 4.24
C VAL A 125 0.68 16.49 3.79
N SER A 126 0.23 17.66 4.21
CA SER A 126 0.91 18.92 3.92
C SER A 126 2.24 19.01 4.65
N GLY A 127 3.30 19.39 3.91
CA GLY A 127 4.67 19.45 4.43
C GLY A 127 5.33 18.09 4.63
N GLY A 128 4.73 17.00 4.15
CA GLY A 128 5.21 15.64 4.35
C GLY A 128 6.29 15.17 3.37
N GLY A 129 6.57 15.92 2.29
CA GLY A 129 7.39 15.46 1.17
C GLY A 129 8.78 14.97 1.54
N ARG A 130 9.43 15.60 2.52
CA ARG A 130 10.76 15.22 3.03
C ARG A 130 10.76 13.97 3.93
N PHE A 131 9.60 13.47 4.31
CA PHE A 131 9.43 12.36 5.22
C PHE A 131 8.92 11.08 4.55
N VAL A 132 9.06 10.97 3.25
CA VAL A 132 8.70 9.75 2.51
C VAL A 132 9.50 8.57 3.04
N GLY A 133 8.81 7.47 3.36
CA GLY A 133 9.37 6.28 3.99
C GLY A 133 9.35 6.29 5.52
N ALA A 134 9.00 7.41 6.16
CA ALA A 134 8.96 7.54 7.62
C ALA A 134 7.53 7.50 8.18
N LYS A 135 7.41 7.16 9.46
CA LYS A 135 6.17 7.30 10.22
C LYS A 135 6.12 8.71 10.84
N ARG A 136 5.01 9.40 10.69
CA ARG A 136 4.83 10.76 11.24
C ARG A 136 3.45 10.93 11.85
N LEU A 137 3.40 11.74 12.91
CA LEU A 137 2.15 12.15 13.54
C LEU A 137 1.55 13.30 12.74
N VAL A 138 0.31 13.13 12.30
CA VAL A 138 -0.42 14.13 11.54
C VAL A 138 -1.76 14.43 12.20
N ARG A 139 -2.26 15.65 12.02
CA ARG A 139 -3.61 16.02 12.41
C ARG A 139 -4.50 16.08 11.19
N ILE A 140 -5.61 15.36 11.25
CA ILE A 140 -6.62 15.36 10.17
C ILE A 140 -7.34 16.72 10.17
N GLU A 141 -7.23 17.46 9.08
CA GLU A 141 -7.92 18.73 8.88
C GLU A 141 -9.30 18.54 8.29
N HIS A 142 -9.37 17.64 7.31
CA HIS A 142 -10.63 17.32 6.66
C HIS A 142 -10.68 15.84 6.32
N ALA A 143 -11.77 15.19 6.70
CA ALA A 143 -11.99 13.77 6.44
C ALA A 143 -13.13 13.59 5.45
N GLY A 144 -12.78 13.25 4.21
CA GLY A 144 -13.73 12.93 3.16
C GLY A 144 -14.04 11.43 3.09
N ARG A 145 -14.89 11.06 2.15
CA ARG A 145 -15.34 9.67 1.98
C ARG A 145 -14.24 8.69 1.53
N THR A 146 -13.29 9.17 0.73
CA THR A 146 -12.24 8.34 0.11
C THR A 146 -10.84 8.84 0.41
N SER A 147 -10.72 10.02 0.99
CA SER A 147 -9.45 10.64 1.29
C SER A 147 -9.59 11.69 2.39
N ALA A 148 -8.52 11.96 3.10
CA ALA A 148 -8.39 13.05 4.04
C ALA A 148 -7.27 14.00 3.62
N THR A 149 -7.32 15.22 4.18
CA THR A 149 -6.17 16.11 4.25
C THR A 149 -5.69 16.21 5.70
N ALA A 150 -4.39 16.25 5.88
CA ALA A 150 -3.78 16.33 7.19
C ALA A 150 -2.55 17.23 7.17
N THR A 151 -2.24 17.83 8.30
CA THR A 151 -1.04 18.63 8.51
C THR A 151 -0.08 17.89 9.42
N LEU A 152 1.19 17.95 9.10
CA LEU A 152 2.25 17.37 9.89
C LEU A 152 2.33 18.06 11.26
N LEU A 153 2.28 17.31 12.35
CA LEU A 153 2.44 17.85 13.72
C LEU A 153 3.90 17.83 14.18
N ASP A 154 4.65 16.83 13.69
CA ASP A 154 6.04 16.68 14.05
C ASP A 154 6.93 17.08 12.86
N ASN A 155 7.59 18.23 12.99
CA ASN A 155 8.54 18.77 12.02
C ASN A 155 10.00 18.34 12.33
N GLY A 156 10.21 17.32 13.16
CA GLY A 156 11.52 16.78 13.49
C GLY A 156 12.34 16.35 12.27
N GLU A 157 13.61 16.03 12.48
CA GLU A 157 14.44 15.42 11.42
C GLU A 157 13.80 14.11 10.96
N PRO A 158 13.92 13.73 9.67
CA PRO A 158 13.46 12.44 9.18
C PRO A 158 14.15 11.33 9.96
N ASP A 159 13.39 10.43 10.59
CA ASP A 159 13.96 9.20 11.12
C ASP A 159 14.55 8.39 9.96
N GLU A 160 15.64 7.67 10.21
CA GLU A 160 16.14 6.70 9.24
C GLU A 160 14.99 5.72 8.89
N PRO A 161 14.87 5.31 7.61
CA PRO A 161 13.80 4.41 7.20
C PRO A 161 13.82 3.15 8.06
N ASP A 162 12.66 2.84 8.64
CA ASP A 162 12.42 1.61 9.44
C ASP A 162 12.74 0.41 8.53
N GLU A 163 13.92 -0.20 8.69
CA GLU A 163 14.23 -1.45 8.03
C GLU A 163 13.19 -2.48 8.50
N PRO A 164 12.56 -3.25 7.60
CA PRO A 164 11.60 -4.26 8.00
C PRO A 164 12.28 -5.23 8.96
N GLU A 165 11.75 -5.32 10.19
CA GLU A 165 12.21 -6.31 11.15
C GLU A 165 12.20 -7.68 10.46
N PRO A 166 13.32 -8.44 10.51
CA PRO A 166 13.34 -9.78 9.97
C PRO A 166 12.30 -10.60 10.74
N SER A 167 11.29 -11.05 10.05
CA SER A 167 10.32 -12.01 10.58
C SER A 167 11.08 -13.17 11.17
N ALA A 168 10.94 -13.39 12.47
CA ALA A 168 11.48 -14.54 13.18
C ALA A 168 10.85 -15.80 12.57
N GLU A 169 11.52 -16.40 11.61
CA GLU A 169 11.24 -17.77 11.21
C GLU A 169 11.63 -18.69 12.36
N GLU A 170 10.66 -19.47 12.74
CA GLU A 170 10.70 -20.49 13.77
C GLU A 170 11.96 -21.35 13.66
N ALA A 171 12.78 -21.33 14.72
CA ALA A 171 13.78 -22.33 14.95
C ALA A 171 13.08 -23.65 15.33
N THR A 172 12.91 -24.53 14.36
CA THR A 172 12.60 -25.92 14.65
C THR A 172 13.85 -26.61 15.17
N ASP A 173 13.75 -27.06 16.41
CA ASP A 173 14.64 -28.03 17.05
C ASP A 173 14.91 -29.23 16.15
N GLY A 174 16.18 -29.56 15.97
CA GLY A 174 16.66 -30.75 15.29
C GLY A 174 17.98 -31.20 15.90
N ASP A 175 17.81 -31.93 16.96
CA ASP A 175 18.65 -33.02 17.55
C ASP A 175 20.09 -33.20 17.06
N GLY A 176 20.96 -33.33 18.09
CA GLY A 176 22.38 -33.39 18.00
C GLY A 176 22.98 -34.63 17.28
N VAL A 177 24.16 -34.43 16.77
CA VAL A 177 25.22 -35.44 16.83
C VAL A 177 26.62 -34.78 16.94
N ASP A 178 27.25 -35.10 18.00
CA ASP A 178 28.63 -34.88 18.39
C ASP A 178 29.63 -35.46 17.36
N SER A 179 30.60 -34.67 16.89
CA SER A 179 31.92 -35.23 16.51
C SER A 179 33.03 -34.17 16.43
N THR A 180 33.81 -34.20 17.44
CA THR A 180 35.24 -33.91 17.62
C THR A 180 36.09 -33.38 16.46
N ALA A 181 36.77 -32.34 16.85
CA ALA A 181 38.04 -31.75 16.43
C ALA A 181 38.94 -32.48 15.41
N ARG A 182 39.50 -31.70 14.46
CA ARG A 182 40.92 -31.78 14.11
C ARG A 182 41.46 -30.46 13.57
N ARG A 183 42.36 -29.88 14.34
CA ARG A 183 43.35 -28.86 13.96
C ARG A 183 44.33 -29.43 12.92
N ARG A 184 44.78 -28.60 12.02
CA ARG A 184 46.14 -28.45 11.40
C ARG A 184 45.90 -27.75 10.06
N GLY A 185 46.62 -26.73 9.64
CA GLY A 185 47.91 -26.25 9.91
C GLY A 185 48.43 -25.58 8.63
N ARG A 186 48.82 -24.34 8.75
CA ARG A 186 49.98 -23.63 8.22
C ARG A 186 50.46 -23.80 6.77
N ARG A 187 50.85 -22.61 6.24
CA ARG A 187 51.89 -22.29 5.23
C ARG A 187 51.33 -22.22 3.80
N GLY A 188 51.52 -21.15 3.05
CA GLY A 188 52.65 -20.27 2.85
C GLY A 188 53.05 -20.39 1.38
N GLY A 189 53.14 -19.32 0.65
CA GLY A 189 53.65 -19.38 -0.73
C GLY A 189 53.47 -18.08 -1.52
N ARG A 190 54.40 -17.16 -1.31
CA ARG A 190 54.72 -16.06 -2.26
C ARG A 190 55.24 -16.63 -3.56
N ARG A 191 54.95 -15.97 -4.71
CA ARG A 191 55.82 -15.66 -5.87
C ARG A 191 54.92 -15.04 -6.93
N ARG A 192 55.06 -13.78 -7.30
CA ARG A 192 55.99 -13.07 -8.17
C ARG A 192 56.30 -13.79 -9.49
N SER A 193 55.90 -13.14 -10.56
CA SER A 193 56.67 -12.69 -11.76
C SER A 193 55.66 -12.35 -12.88
N ARG A 194 55.61 -11.16 -13.36
CA ARG A 194 56.50 -10.39 -14.24
C ARG A 194 56.35 -10.76 -15.74
N ALA A 195 55.85 -9.75 -16.48
CA ALA A 195 56.30 -9.23 -17.77
C ALA A 195 56.03 -10.12 -18.99
N THR A 196 55.60 -9.59 -20.06
CA THR A 196 56.09 -8.69 -21.10
C THR A 196 54.96 -8.50 -22.14
N ALA A 197 54.56 -7.32 -22.56
CA ALA A 197 55.05 -6.56 -23.68
C ALA A 197 54.95 -7.28 -25.04
N ASP A 198 54.18 -6.73 -25.95
CA ASP A 198 54.60 -6.13 -27.22
C ASP A 198 53.39 -6.04 -28.15
N ALA A 199 53.02 -4.89 -28.56
CA ALA A 199 53.30 -4.15 -29.81
C ALA A 199 52.59 -4.70 -31.06
N GLY A 200 51.97 -3.79 -31.78
CA GLY A 200 51.82 -3.83 -33.24
C GLY A 200 50.42 -3.46 -33.74
N ALA A 201 50.20 -2.22 -33.96
CA ALA A 201 50.20 -1.50 -35.25
C ALA A 201 48.88 -1.59 -36.01
N THR A 202 48.30 -0.40 -36.18
CA THR A 202 47.44 0.05 -37.28
C THR A 202 48.13 -0.12 -38.65
N PRO A 203 47.47 0.04 -39.85
CA PRO A 203 46.57 1.16 -40.18
C PRO A 203 45.46 0.85 -41.21
N SER A 204 44.59 1.88 -41.34
CA SER A 204 44.06 2.55 -42.56
C SER A 204 43.28 1.81 -43.64
N ASP A 205 42.25 2.47 -43.98
CA ASP A 205 41.80 3.00 -45.29
C ASP A 205 40.58 2.32 -45.92
N THR A 206 39.63 2.99 -46.12
CA THR A 206 38.90 3.69 -47.20
C THR A 206 37.47 3.95 -46.73
#